data_c6364782117221edc972f5ecf5d4c3a4
#
_entry.id   c6364782117221edc972f5ecf5d4c3a4
#
_cell.length_a   1.000
_cell.length_b   1.000
_cell.length_c   1.000
_cell.angle_alpha   90.00
_cell.angle_beta   90.00
_cell.angle_gamma   90.00
#
_symmetry.space_group_name_H-M   'P 1'
#
loop_
_entity.id
_entity.type
_entity.pdbx_description
1 polymer ?
#
loop_
_entity_poly.entity_id
_entity_poly.type
_entity_poly.pdbx_seq_one_letter_code
_entity_poly.pdbx_strand_id
1 'polypeptide(L)'
;MSNSSDPLVLYGETFQSRLLLGTSRYPSPAVLEAAVQRSRPAMLTASLRRQGAVPHEAGNQFWELLKKLNVPVLPNTAGCHSMQEVITTAQMAREVFETPWIKLELIGDDYTLQPDTLNLVQTADRLLKDGFKVLPYCTEDLVLCQRLVDVGCQAVMPWAAPIGTGKGPVNPYAMRMLR
;
A
#
# COMPACT_ATOMS: atom_id res chain seq x y z
N MET A 1 -0.39 7.77 -33.18
CA MET A 1 0.25 6.72 -32.41
C MET A 1 -0.74 6.28 -31.35
N SER A 2 -1.39 5.14 -31.52
CA SER A 2 -2.34 4.60 -30.54
C SER A 2 -1.55 4.19 -29.30
N ASN A 3 -1.69 4.95 -28.22
CA ASN A 3 -1.30 4.45 -26.91
C ASN A 3 -2.16 3.22 -26.62
N SER A 4 -1.64 2.03 -26.91
CA SER A 4 -2.21 0.82 -26.33
C SER A 4 -2.01 0.96 -24.81
N SER A 5 -3.07 1.39 -24.12
CA SER A 5 -3.07 1.38 -22.68
C SER A 5 -2.87 -0.07 -22.25
N ASP A 6 -1.75 -0.36 -21.58
CA ASP A 6 -1.52 -1.61 -20.85
C ASP A 6 -2.13 -1.46 -19.45
N PRO A 7 -3.43 -1.77 -19.27
CA PRO A 7 -4.14 -1.51 -18.04
C PRO A 7 -3.61 -2.44 -16.93
N LEU A 8 -3.59 -1.92 -15.72
CA LEU A 8 -3.30 -2.72 -14.53
C LEU A 8 -4.58 -3.43 -14.10
N VAL A 9 -4.58 -4.76 -14.03
CA VAL A 9 -5.71 -5.53 -13.52
C VAL A 9 -5.30 -6.17 -12.20
N LEU A 10 -6.05 -5.87 -11.12
CA LEU A 10 -5.85 -6.41 -9.78
C LEU A 10 -7.21 -6.80 -9.19
N TYR A 11 -7.34 -8.02 -8.67
CA TYR A 11 -8.57 -8.52 -8.04
C TYR A 11 -9.83 -8.30 -8.90
N GLY A 12 -9.68 -8.46 -10.24
CA GLY A 12 -10.75 -8.27 -11.20
C GLY A 12 -11.09 -6.80 -11.51
N GLU A 13 -10.46 -5.84 -10.87
CA GLU A 13 -10.62 -4.41 -11.17
C GLU A 13 -9.56 -3.92 -12.17
N THR A 14 -9.97 -3.08 -13.12
CA THR A 14 -9.12 -2.54 -14.18
C THR A 14 -8.79 -1.08 -13.91
N PHE A 15 -7.50 -0.77 -13.84
CA PHE A 15 -6.98 0.59 -13.64
C PHE A 15 -6.27 1.07 -14.91
N GLN A 16 -6.56 2.31 -15.32
CA GLN A 16 -5.93 2.91 -16.51
C GLN A 16 -4.50 3.40 -16.25
N SER A 17 -4.12 3.53 -14.99
CA SER A 17 -2.78 3.90 -14.55
C SER A 17 -2.13 2.75 -13.80
N ARG A 18 -0.80 2.67 -13.88
CA ARG A 18 0.01 1.70 -13.11
C ARG A 18 0.70 2.35 -11.90
N LEU A 19 0.37 3.61 -11.61
CA LEU A 19 0.96 4.38 -10.52
C LEU A 19 0.10 4.27 -9.26
N LEU A 20 0.70 3.83 -8.15
CA LEU A 20 0.16 3.97 -6.80
C LEU A 20 0.89 5.14 -6.14
N LEU A 21 0.16 6.18 -5.74
CA LEU A 21 0.75 7.42 -5.22
C LEU A 21 0.59 7.51 -3.71
N GLY A 22 1.72 7.75 -3.00
CA GLY A 22 1.69 8.07 -1.57
C GLY A 22 1.12 9.46 -1.30
N THR A 23 0.40 9.64 -0.20
CA THR A 23 -0.22 10.92 0.17
C THR A 23 0.50 11.66 1.30
N SER A 24 1.54 11.07 1.89
CA SER A 24 2.28 11.66 2.99
C SER A 24 3.38 12.62 2.54
N ARG A 25 3.72 13.58 3.43
CA ARG A 25 4.83 14.53 3.29
C ARG A 25 4.70 15.57 2.17
N TYR A 26 3.54 15.79 1.62
CA TYR A 26 3.29 16.94 0.78
C TYR A 26 3.29 18.22 1.62
N PRO A 27 3.86 19.32 1.12
CA PRO A 27 3.92 20.60 1.87
C PRO A 27 2.56 21.18 2.20
N SER A 28 1.55 20.90 1.38
CA SER A 28 0.17 21.34 1.59
C SER A 28 -0.83 20.44 0.87
N PRO A 29 -2.12 20.47 1.27
CA PRO A 29 -3.21 19.81 0.55
C PRO A 29 -3.29 20.20 -0.92
N ALA A 30 -3.06 21.47 -1.28
CA ALA A 30 -3.08 21.95 -2.65
C ALA A 30 -1.97 21.32 -3.51
N VAL A 31 -0.77 21.10 -2.93
CA VAL A 31 0.34 20.43 -3.63
C VAL A 31 0.01 18.96 -3.86
N LEU A 32 -0.61 18.28 -2.90
CA LEU A 32 -1.08 16.90 -3.08
C LEU A 32 -2.15 16.83 -4.18
N GLU A 33 -3.14 17.73 -4.15
CA GLU A 33 -4.19 17.80 -5.18
C GLU A 33 -3.60 17.99 -6.58
N ALA A 34 -2.68 18.93 -6.75
CA ALA A 34 -1.98 19.17 -8.02
C ALA A 34 -1.17 17.94 -8.49
N ALA A 35 -0.48 17.24 -7.57
CA ALA A 35 0.25 16.03 -7.87
C ALA A 35 -0.66 14.90 -8.37
N VAL A 36 -1.81 14.70 -7.72
CA VAL A 36 -2.81 13.70 -8.10
C VAL A 36 -3.39 14.01 -9.47
N GLN A 37 -3.80 15.25 -9.71
CA GLN A 37 -4.35 15.69 -11.01
C GLN A 37 -3.34 15.50 -12.15
N ARG A 38 -2.06 15.79 -11.89
CA ARG A 38 -1.00 15.68 -12.89
C ARG A 38 -0.63 14.21 -13.19
N SER A 39 -0.53 13.39 -12.17
CA SER A 39 -0.05 12.00 -12.29
C SER A 39 -1.16 10.99 -12.60
N ARG A 40 -2.42 11.29 -12.29
CA ARG A 40 -3.59 10.42 -12.49
C ARG A 40 -3.32 8.99 -11.99
N PRO A 41 -3.03 8.81 -10.70
CA PRO A 41 -2.69 7.49 -10.16
C PRO A 41 -3.88 6.53 -10.19
N ALA A 42 -3.59 5.23 -10.20
CA ALA A 42 -4.60 4.17 -10.02
C ALA A 42 -5.20 4.20 -8.62
N MET A 43 -4.37 4.42 -7.61
CA MET A 43 -4.77 4.46 -6.21
C MET A 43 -3.92 5.46 -5.43
N LEU A 44 -4.48 5.96 -4.31
CA LEU A 44 -3.78 6.77 -3.31
C LEU A 44 -3.52 5.92 -2.06
N THR A 45 -2.27 5.85 -1.60
CA THR A 45 -1.98 5.16 -0.34
C THR A 45 -2.15 6.12 0.84
N ALA A 46 -2.81 5.67 1.90
CA ALA A 46 -3.06 6.45 3.10
C ALA A 46 -2.85 5.62 4.37
N SER A 47 -2.44 6.27 5.47
CA SER A 47 -2.20 5.62 6.76
C SER A 47 -3.13 6.17 7.83
N LEU A 48 -3.94 5.29 8.45
CA LEU A 48 -4.79 5.66 9.59
C LEU A 48 -3.96 6.13 10.79
N ARG A 49 -2.90 5.41 11.15
CA ARG A 49 -2.07 5.73 12.33
C ARG A 49 -1.41 7.10 12.23
N ARG A 50 -0.94 7.47 11.04
CA ARG A 50 -0.33 8.79 10.82
C ARG A 50 -1.37 9.92 10.90
N GLN A 51 -2.60 9.66 10.49
CA GLN A 51 -3.69 10.64 10.53
C GLN A 51 -4.30 10.76 11.93
N GLY A 52 -4.38 9.67 12.69
CA GLY A 52 -4.82 9.70 14.10
C GLY A 52 -3.87 10.45 15.04
N ALA A 53 -2.63 10.69 14.61
CA ALA A 53 -1.66 11.51 15.33
C ALA A 53 -1.77 13.02 15.04
N VAL A 54 -2.66 13.43 14.13
CA VAL A 54 -2.87 14.84 13.75
C VAL A 54 -4.09 15.39 14.49
N PRO A 55 -4.15 16.70 14.83
CA PRO A 55 -5.33 17.31 15.43
C PRO A 55 -6.60 17.01 14.63
N HIS A 56 -7.73 16.78 15.30
CA HIS A 56 -8.99 16.30 14.74
C HIS A 56 -9.44 17.09 13.49
N GLU A 57 -9.27 18.41 13.49
CA GLU A 57 -9.64 19.28 12.36
C GLU A 57 -8.78 19.04 11.11
N ALA A 58 -7.46 18.87 11.27
CA ALA A 58 -6.56 18.62 10.16
C ALA A 58 -6.76 17.19 9.58
N GLY A 59 -7.10 16.22 10.42
CA GLY A 59 -7.50 14.88 9.99
C GLY A 59 -8.74 14.93 9.11
N ASN A 60 -9.79 15.61 9.54
CA ASN A 60 -11.03 15.76 8.78
C ASN A 60 -10.80 16.44 7.41
N GLN A 61 -9.99 17.48 7.34
CA GLN A 61 -9.66 18.15 6.08
C GLN A 61 -8.93 17.23 5.10
N PHE A 62 -8.05 16.35 5.60
CA PHE A 62 -7.37 15.38 4.76
C PHE A 62 -8.34 14.32 4.19
N TRP A 63 -9.29 13.83 5.01
CA TRP A 63 -10.31 12.89 4.56
C TRP A 63 -11.24 13.50 3.50
N GLU A 64 -11.68 14.71 3.70
CA GLU A 64 -12.51 15.45 2.73
C GLU A 64 -11.73 15.67 1.41
N LEU A 65 -10.42 15.95 1.50
CA LEU A 65 -9.59 16.04 0.30
C LEU A 65 -9.53 14.71 -0.46
N LEU A 66 -9.28 13.58 0.23
CA LEU A 66 -9.24 12.27 -0.42
C LEU A 66 -10.57 11.92 -1.11
N LYS A 67 -11.69 12.20 -0.46
CA LYS A 67 -13.03 12.03 -1.07
C LYS A 67 -13.21 12.90 -2.30
N LYS A 68 -12.83 14.19 -2.22
CA LYS A 68 -12.91 15.15 -3.33
C LYS A 68 -12.09 14.70 -4.54
N LEU A 69 -10.92 14.09 -4.31
CA LEU A 69 -10.04 13.63 -5.39
C LEU A 69 -10.64 12.46 -6.20
N ASN A 70 -11.58 11.73 -5.63
CA ASN A 70 -12.30 10.62 -6.28
C ASN A 70 -11.37 9.59 -6.93
N VAL A 71 -10.26 9.28 -6.26
CA VAL A 71 -9.30 8.23 -6.64
C VAL A 71 -9.41 7.11 -5.62
N PRO A 72 -9.44 5.82 -6.03
CA PRO A 72 -9.46 4.70 -5.11
C PRO A 72 -8.38 4.81 -4.03
N VAL A 73 -8.73 4.54 -2.78
CA VAL A 73 -7.80 4.59 -1.65
C VAL A 73 -7.31 3.18 -1.34
N LEU A 74 -6.00 3.05 -1.18
CA LEU A 74 -5.30 1.88 -0.68
C LEU A 74 -4.75 2.20 0.72
N PRO A 75 -5.54 1.96 1.78
CA PRO A 75 -5.07 2.15 3.14
C PRO A 75 -3.90 1.21 3.45
N ASN A 76 -3.05 1.57 4.42
CA ASN A 76 -1.98 0.70 4.87
C ASN A 76 -2.01 0.46 6.38
N THR A 77 -1.36 -0.63 6.80
CA THR A 77 -1.18 -1.01 8.20
C THR A 77 0.18 -0.59 8.74
N ALA A 78 0.71 0.53 8.26
CA ALA A 78 2.03 1.05 8.64
C ALA A 78 2.20 1.16 10.15
N GLY A 79 3.34 0.69 10.66
CA GLY A 79 3.67 0.68 12.08
C GLY A 79 2.96 -0.41 12.89
N CYS A 80 2.41 -1.44 12.26
CA CYS A 80 1.94 -2.64 12.94
C CYS A 80 3.07 -3.66 13.09
N HIS A 81 3.21 -4.25 14.29
CA HIS A 81 4.25 -5.22 14.64
C HIS A 81 3.71 -6.61 14.94
N SER A 82 2.40 -6.79 14.92
CA SER A 82 1.76 -8.08 15.12
C SER A 82 0.59 -8.28 14.16
N MET A 83 0.26 -9.54 13.89
CA MET A 83 -0.93 -9.91 13.12
C MET A 83 -2.21 -9.28 13.68
N GLN A 84 -2.37 -9.26 15.00
CA GLN A 84 -3.56 -8.70 15.66
C GLN A 84 -3.70 -7.21 15.40
N GLU A 85 -2.60 -6.46 15.49
CA GLU A 85 -2.60 -5.01 15.16
C GLU A 85 -2.93 -4.77 13.69
N VAL A 86 -2.37 -5.59 12.78
CA VAL A 86 -2.68 -5.53 11.35
C VAL A 86 -4.17 -5.75 11.10
N ILE A 87 -4.76 -6.82 11.66
CA ILE A 87 -6.18 -7.13 11.47
C ILE A 87 -7.05 -5.99 11.98
N THR A 88 -6.80 -5.51 13.20
CA THR A 88 -7.57 -4.42 13.80
C THR A 88 -7.46 -3.14 12.94
N THR A 89 -6.23 -2.78 12.52
CA THR A 89 -6.01 -1.59 11.69
C THR A 89 -6.68 -1.73 10.31
N ALA A 90 -6.63 -2.91 9.70
CA ALA A 90 -7.28 -3.17 8.42
C ALA A 90 -8.80 -3.08 8.51
N GLN A 91 -9.42 -3.62 9.57
CA GLN A 91 -10.84 -3.50 9.81
C GLN A 91 -11.27 -2.04 9.99
N MET A 92 -10.53 -1.27 10.82
CA MET A 92 -10.78 0.16 10.96
C MET A 92 -10.63 0.91 9.62
N ALA A 93 -9.63 0.55 8.83
CA ALA A 93 -9.42 1.15 7.50
C ALA A 93 -10.58 0.84 6.55
N ARG A 94 -11.13 -0.36 6.58
CA ARG A 94 -12.31 -0.74 5.79
C ARG A 94 -13.51 0.14 6.09
N GLU A 95 -13.77 0.38 7.37
CA GLU A 95 -14.89 1.22 7.82
C GLU A 95 -14.68 2.70 7.43
N VAL A 96 -13.48 3.23 7.68
CA VAL A 96 -13.18 4.66 7.42
C VAL A 96 -13.14 5.00 5.94
N PHE A 97 -12.56 4.12 5.12
CA PHE A 97 -12.38 4.37 3.68
C PHE A 97 -13.42 3.69 2.81
N GLU A 98 -14.30 2.89 3.39
CA GLU A 98 -15.32 2.13 2.65
C GLU A 98 -14.71 1.30 1.52
N THR A 99 -13.56 0.65 1.79
CA THR A 99 -12.79 -0.08 0.77
C THR A 99 -12.31 -1.44 1.28
N PRO A 100 -12.33 -2.49 0.44
CA PRO A 100 -11.72 -3.78 0.77
C PRO A 100 -10.20 -3.80 0.52
N TRP A 101 -9.64 -2.78 -0.09
CA TRP A 101 -8.23 -2.72 -0.39
C TRP A 101 -7.39 -2.47 0.85
N ILE A 102 -6.24 -3.17 0.95
CA ILE A 102 -5.30 -2.95 2.03
C ILE A 102 -3.85 -3.20 1.57
N LYS A 103 -2.99 -2.23 1.79
CA LYS A 103 -1.54 -2.44 1.71
C LYS A 103 -1.09 -2.99 3.06
N LEU A 104 -0.79 -4.29 3.07
CA LEU A 104 -0.33 -4.98 4.28
C LEU A 104 1.12 -4.59 4.58
N GLU A 105 1.33 -3.93 5.70
CA GLU A 105 2.64 -3.68 6.31
C GLU A 105 2.65 -4.34 7.69
N LEU A 106 3.55 -5.30 7.88
CA LEU A 106 3.86 -5.95 9.17
C LEU A 106 5.35 -5.75 9.39
N ILE A 107 5.72 -4.89 10.34
CA ILE A 107 7.10 -4.44 10.54
C ILE A 107 7.83 -5.36 11.49
N GLY A 108 9.00 -5.85 11.05
CA GLY A 108 9.89 -6.70 11.84
C GLY A 108 11.04 -5.93 12.47
N ASP A 109 11.45 -4.80 11.87
CA ASP A 109 12.53 -3.94 12.38
C ASP A 109 12.18 -2.46 12.23
N ASP A 110 12.20 -1.73 13.34
CA ASP A 110 11.83 -0.31 13.39
C ASP A 110 12.83 0.63 12.72
N TYR A 111 14.08 0.24 12.68
CA TYR A 111 15.13 1.09 12.13
C TYR A 111 15.13 1.09 10.60
N THR A 112 15.02 -0.08 10.00
CA THR A 112 15.03 -0.25 8.53
C THR A 112 13.63 -0.28 7.94
N LEU A 113 12.60 -0.45 8.76
CA LEU A 113 11.22 -0.75 8.38
C LEU A 113 11.09 -2.02 7.55
N GLN A 114 12.01 -2.97 7.77
CA GLN A 114 11.96 -4.28 7.12
C GLN A 114 10.74 -5.05 7.57
N PRO A 115 10.01 -5.69 6.63
CA PRO A 115 8.85 -6.49 6.99
C PRO A 115 9.23 -7.75 7.79
N ASP A 116 8.34 -8.16 8.68
CA ASP A 116 8.41 -9.48 9.35
C ASP A 116 8.07 -10.58 8.35
N THR A 117 9.08 -11.11 7.68
CA THR A 117 8.92 -12.12 6.63
C THR A 117 8.39 -13.46 7.16
N LEU A 118 8.55 -13.76 8.46
CA LEU A 118 8.11 -15.01 9.07
C LEU A 118 6.58 -15.05 9.23
N ASN A 119 5.98 -13.93 9.65
CA ASN A 119 4.56 -13.85 9.94
C ASN A 119 3.74 -13.21 8.79
N LEU A 120 4.40 -12.63 7.78
CA LEU A 120 3.74 -11.89 6.71
C LEU A 120 2.77 -12.75 5.90
N VAL A 121 3.18 -13.98 5.52
CA VAL A 121 2.35 -14.89 4.69
C VAL A 121 1.07 -15.28 5.43
N GLN A 122 1.20 -15.67 6.71
CA GLN A 122 0.04 -16.05 7.53
C GLN A 122 -0.91 -14.84 7.74
N THR A 123 -0.34 -13.65 7.93
CA THR A 123 -1.13 -12.42 8.08
C THR A 123 -1.88 -12.07 6.79
N ALA A 124 -1.24 -12.24 5.63
CA ALA A 124 -1.87 -12.03 4.33
C ALA A 124 -3.02 -13.02 4.09
N ASP A 125 -2.80 -14.31 4.34
CA ASP A 125 -3.83 -15.36 4.24
C ASP A 125 -5.06 -15.04 5.11
N ARG A 126 -4.84 -14.57 6.34
CA ARG A 126 -5.91 -14.19 7.24
C ARG A 126 -6.72 -13.01 6.68
N LEU A 127 -6.08 -11.96 6.20
CA LEU A 127 -6.77 -10.79 5.61
C LEU A 127 -7.55 -11.18 4.34
N LEU A 128 -7.00 -12.05 3.49
CA LEU A 128 -7.69 -12.55 2.31
C LEU A 128 -8.96 -13.32 2.68
N LYS A 129 -8.90 -14.18 3.72
CA LYS A 129 -10.07 -14.89 4.25
C LYS A 129 -11.12 -13.94 4.85
N ASP A 130 -10.68 -12.81 5.39
CA ASP A 130 -11.56 -11.75 5.90
C ASP A 130 -12.11 -10.85 4.76
N GLY A 131 -11.85 -11.21 3.48
CA GLY A 131 -12.39 -10.56 2.28
C GLY A 131 -11.65 -9.28 1.85
N PHE A 132 -10.41 -9.08 2.29
CA PHE A 132 -9.58 -7.97 1.82
C PHE A 132 -8.91 -8.27 0.48
N LYS A 133 -8.67 -7.24 -0.32
CA LYS A 133 -7.79 -7.23 -1.48
C LYS A 133 -6.40 -6.79 -1.03
N VAL A 134 -5.52 -7.76 -0.79
CA VAL A 134 -4.26 -7.55 -0.09
C VAL A 134 -3.11 -7.27 -1.05
N LEU A 135 -2.38 -6.16 -0.84
CA LEU A 135 -1.11 -5.86 -1.48
C LEU A 135 -0.02 -5.87 -0.39
N PRO A 136 0.72 -6.99 -0.21
CA PRO A 136 1.69 -7.10 0.87
C PRO A 136 3.01 -6.39 0.54
N TYR A 137 3.46 -5.52 1.45
CA TYR A 137 4.81 -4.99 1.46
C TYR A 137 5.77 -6.08 1.93
N CYS A 138 6.75 -6.44 1.12
CA CYS A 138 7.67 -7.54 1.36
C CYS A 138 9.11 -7.17 0.96
N THR A 139 10.05 -8.08 1.22
CA THR A 139 11.38 -8.02 0.65
C THR A 139 11.39 -8.54 -0.79
N GLU A 140 12.52 -8.40 -1.48
CA GLU A 140 12.75 -8.95 -2.82
C GLU A 140 13.06 -10.46 -2.83
N ASP A 141 12.75 -11.18 -1.74
CA ASP A 141 12.91 -12.63 -1.65
C ASP A 141 11.88 -13.34 -2.54
N LEU A 142 12.38 -14.09 -3.54
CA LEU A 142 11.55 -14.80 -4.51
C LEU A 142 10.62 -15.82 -3.84
N VAL A 143 11.14 -16.57 -2.86
CA VAL A 143 10.36 -17.63 -2.19
C VAL A 143 9.24 -17.01 -1.34
N LEU A 144 9.53 -15.92 -0.64
CA LEU A 144 8.52 -15.18 0.10
C LEU A 144 7.42 -14.64 -0.83
N CYS A 145 7.82 -13.99 -1.93
CA CYS A 145 6.88 -13.45 -2.92
C CYS A 145 5.99 -14.56 -3.50
N GLN A 146 6.56 -15.71 -3.81
CA GLN A 146 5.82 -16.86 -4.32
C GLN A 146 4.80 -17.39 -3.30
N ARG A 147 5.19 -17.53 -2.03
CA ARG A 147 4.27 -17.94 -0.96
C ARG A 147 3.12 -16.94 -0.76
N LEU A 148 3.36 -15.65 -0.91
CA LEU A 148 2.31 -14.63 -0.86
C LEU A 148 1.32 -14.76 -2.03
N VAL A 149 1.80 -15.09 -3.22
CA VAL A 149 0.94 -15.38 -4.37
C VAL A 149 0.16 -16.70 -4.17
N ASP A 150 0.81 -17.73 -3.64
CA ASP A 150 0.19 -19.05 -3.39
C ASP A 150 -1.00 -18.97 -2.40
N VAL A 151 -0.95 -18.06 -1.41
CA VAL A 151 -2.09 -17.84 -0.50
C VAL A 151 -3.18 -16.97 -1.08
N GLY A 152 -2.99 -16.40 -2.29
CA GLY A 152 -4.02 -15.68 -3.05
C GLY A 152 -3.79 -14.18 -3.25
N CYS A 153 -2.62 -13.63 -2.87
CA CYS A 153 -2.28 -12.26 -3.22
C CYS A 153 -2.08 -12.13 -4.74
N GLN A 154 -2.80 -11.23 -5.40
CA GLN A 154 -2.66 -11.02 -6.85
C GLN A 154 -1.52 -10.08 -7.23
N ALA A 155 -0.92 -9.43 -6.27
CA ALA A 155 0.29 -8.64 -6.43
C ALA A 155 1.11 -8.68 -5.14
N VAL A 156 2.41 -8.45 -5.27
CA VAL A 156 3.33 -8.23 -4.16
C VAL A 156 4.01 -6.88 -4.32
N MET A 157 4.42 -6.26 -3.22
CA MET A 157 5.07 -4.95 -3.21
C MET A 157 6.48 -5.07 -2.61
N PRO A 158 7.43 -5.67 -3.35
CA PRO A 158 8.79 -5.80 -2.86
C PRO A 158 9.45 -4.42 -2.74
N TRP A 159 10.20 -4.21 -1.67
CA TRP A 159 11.01 -3.00 -1.54
C TRP A 159 12.14 -2.95 -2.57
N ALA A 160 12.53 -1.77 -3.03
CA ALA A 160 13.73 -1.60 -3.84
C ALA A 160 14.96 -1.36 -2.96
N ALA A 161 14.76 -0.67 -1.84
CA ALA A 161 15.71 -0.40 -0.76
C ALA A 161 14.92 -0.13 0.52
N PRO A 162 15.56 -0.14 1.71
CA PRO A 162 14.90 0.26 2.95
C PRO A 162 14.24 1.63 2.82
N ILE A 163 13.02 1.75 3.36
CA ILE A 163 12.20 2.95 3.25
C ILE A 163 12.97 4.19 3.75
N GLY A 164 12.91 5.28 3.00
CA GLY A 164 13.53 6.56 3.35
C GLY A 164 15.01 6.71 2.93
N THR A 165 15.67 5.67 2.40
CA THR A 165 17.09 5.75 2.01
C THR A 165 17.33 6.46 0.69
N GLY A 166 16.36 6.49 -0.22
CA GLY A 166 16.49 7.09 -1.55
C GLY A 166 17.48 6.39 -2.48
N LYS A 167 17.94 5.17 -2.16
CA LYS A 167 19.00 4.47 -2.90
C LYS A 167 18.54 3.81 -4.20
N GLY A 168 17.22 3.76 -4.47
CA GLY A 168 16.69 2.99 -5.59
C GLY A 168 16.91 1.48 -5.41
N PRO A 169 16.85 0.68 -6.49
CA PRO A 169 17.01 -0.77 -6.40
C PRO A 169 18.43 -1.16 -5.95
N VAL A 170 18.57 -1.65 -4.72
CA VAL A 170 19.85 -2.13 -4.19
C VAL A 170 20.21 -3.52 -4.70
N ASN A 171 19.20 -4.32 -5.08
CA ASN A 171 19.35 -5.65 -5.67
C ASN A 171 18.56 -5.77 -6.98
N PRO A 172 19.03 -5.18 -8.09
CA PRO A 172 18.31 -5.21 -9.36
C PRO A 172 18.22 -6.61 -9.97
N TYR A 173 19.09 -7.54 -9.56
CA TYR A 173 19.01 -8.93 -10.00
C TYR A 173 17.77 -9.62 -9.41
N ALA A 174 17.58 -9.54 -8.08
CA ALA A 174 16.40 -10.11 -7.43
C ALA A 174 15.09 -9.53 -8.03
N MET A 175 15.04 -8.21 -8.23
CA MET A 175 13.89 -7.56 -8.85
C MET A 175 13.56 -8.08 -10.26
N ARG A 176 14.59 -8.47 -11.03
CA ARG A 176 14.38 -9.11 -12.35
C ARG A 176 13.84 -10.54 -12.23
N MET A 177 14.21 -11.26 -11.18
CA MET A 177 13.75 -12.64 -10.96
C MET A 177 12.27 -12.70 -10.49
N LEU A 178 11.73 -11.60 -9.97
CA LEU A 178 10.32 -11.48 -9.56
C LEU A 178 9.38 -11.18 -10.74
N ARG A 179 9.89 -10.89 -11.91
CA ARG A 179 9.13 -10.56 -13.12
C ARG A 179 8.79 -11.87 -13.88
#